data_1b720a0f5cb77ed4deed617210ca49db
#
_entry.id   1b720a0f5cb77ed4deed617210ca49db
#
_cell.length_a   1.000
_cell.length_b   1.000
_cell.length_c   1.000
_cell.angle_alpha   90.00
_cell.angle_beta   90.00
_cell.angle_gamma   90.00
#
_symmetry.space_group_name_H-M   'P 1'
#
loop_
_entity.id
_entity.type
_entity.pdbx_description
1 polymer ?
#
loop_
_entity_poly.entity_id
_entity_poly.type
_entity_poly.pdbx_seq_one_letter_code
_entity_poly.pdbx_strand_id
1 'polypeptide(L)'
;LMRNRSLIPINTALEGTPFSFELEGEFSNGEKTFSFVYGYSFEWWKTSKDDGARIIGEYLRMKSDDDLKFRSYINREDTNVAYYLASPTGRCSKQLLVDNNILALNKLANFDDLFYIDSIRQLNRLDVREIGTLQHPDSLFNMIAPDDDVNELSLDYPRESKVGYYLNSLKKLAPNKYELLKDVVTGLLVTIEDFEPVQIDLRKDVEEEETKDLPFRLPETFYDVRVKERYNNQYTSISRISSGSKKIFFILTLVIAAEINKIPLLLLEELENSVHPRLLQNLLTAIVQLAGDTKVLITSHSPYLIKYLE
;
A
#
# COMPACT_ATOMS: atom_id res chain seq x y z
N LEU A 1 -5.89 3.94 7.63
CA LEU A 1 -6.55 3.49 8.86
C LEU A 1 -7.78 4.35 9.18
N MET A 2 -7.65 5.66 9.28
CA MET A 2 -8.77 6.56 9.61
C MET A 2 -9.88 6.65 8.55
N ARG A 3 -9.68 6.16 7.33
CA ARG A 3 -10.75 6.06 6.33
C ARG A 3 -11.77 4.98 6.65
N ASN A 4 -11.38 3.98 7.41
CA ASN A 4 -12.26 2.88 7.79
C ASN A 4 -12.13 2.59 9.30
N ARG A 5 -12.93 3.31 10.09
CA ARG A 5 -12.94 3.24 11.55
C ARG A 5 -13.18 1.81 12.10
N SER A 6 -13.91 1.00 11.35
CA SER A 6 -14.23 -0.37 11.76
C SER A 6 -13.03 -1.32 11.76
N LEU A 7 -11.94 -0.94 11.08
CA LEU A 7 -10.70 -1.72 11.03
C LEU A 7 -9.72 -1.38 12.16
N ILE A 8 -10.01 -0.36 12.98
CA ILE A 8 -9.14 0.01 14.09
C ILE A 8 -9.53 -0.81 15.31
N PRO A 9 -8.69 -1.76 15.76
CA PRO A 9 -8.98 -2.56 16.92
C PRO A 9 -9.03 -1.67 18.17
N ILE A 10 -10.03 -1.89 19.03
CA ILE A 10 -10.16 -1.17 20.29
C ILE A 10 -9.29 -1.87 21.32
N ASN A 11 -8.33 -1.13 21.85
CA ASN A 11 -7.58 -1.57 23.02
C ASN A 11 -8.11 -0.86 24.26
N THR A 12 -8.94 -1.53 25.03
CA THR A 12 -9.55 -0.98 26.24
C THR A 12 -8.53 -0.59 27.33
N ALA A 13 -7.33 -1.18 27.30
CA ALA A 13 -6.26 -0.79 28.21
C ALA A 13 -5.64 0.58 27.88
N LEU A 14 -5.90 1.11 26.67
CA LEU A 14 -5.40 2.39 26.18
C LEU A 14 -6.52 3.44 26.06
N GLU A 15 -7.71 3.16 26.60
CA GLU A 15 -8.81 4.13 26.63
C GLU A 15 -8.39 5.42 27.34
N GLY A 16 -8.66 6.58 26.69
CA GLY A 16 -8.25 7.88 27.18
C GLY A 16 -6.75 8.21 27.05
N THR A 17 -5.95 7.31 26.45
CA THR A 17 -4.55 7.60 26.15
C THR A 17 -4.44 8.22 24.76
N PRO A 18 -3.95 9.45 24.62
CA PRO A 18 -3.80 10.08 23.30
C PRO A 18 -2.64 9.48 22.53
N PHE A 19 -2.88 9.24 21.24
CA PHE A 19 -1.87 8.90 20.25
C PHE A 19 -1.74 10.04 19.25
N SER A 20 -0.54 10.29 18.78
CA SER A 20 -0.28 11.31 17.77
C SER A 20 0.45 10.70 16.58
N PHE A 21 0.12 11.21 15.41
CA PHE A 21 0.80 10.93 14.16
C PHE A 21 1.20 12.25 13.51
N GLU A 22 2.40 12.33 13.01
CA GLU A 22 2.88 13.45 12.23
C GLU A 22 3.59 12.97 10.97
N LEU A 23 3.34 13.61 9.87
CA LEU A 23 3.95 13.35 8.57
C LEU A 23 4.50 14.66 8.02
N GLU A 24 5.78 14.65 7.69
CA GLU A 24 6.44 15.74 6.96
C GLU A 24 6.77 15.27 5.54
N GLY A 25 6.69 16.18 4.59
CA GLY A 25 6.99 15.86 3.21
C GLY A 25 6.92 17.06 2.29
N GLU A 26 7.06 16.76 1.01
CA GLU A 26 6.95 17.73 -0.06
C GLU A 26 6.03 17.19 -1.16
N PHE A 27 5.33 18.09 -1.83
CA PHE A 27 4.57 17.79 -3.03
C PHE A 27 4.60 18.98 -3.99
N SER A 28 4.40 18.71 -5.27
CA SER A 28 4.32 19.75 -6.31
C SER A 28 2.94 19.72 -6.97
N ASN A 29 2.35 20.89 -7.20
CA ASN A 29 1.13 21.02 -7.99
C ASN A 29 1.40 21.36 -9.46
N GLY A 30 2.64 21.22 -9.92
CA GLY A 30 3.08 21.55 -11.28
C GLY A 30 3.59 22.99 -11.45
N GLU A 31 3.19 23.93 -10.57
CA GLU A 31 3.65 25.32 -10.57
C GLU A 31 4.60 25.61 -9.43
N LYS A 32 4.36 25.05 -8.26
CA LYS A 32 5.13 25.28 -7.03
C LYS A 32 5.33 23.98 -6.26
N THR A 33 6.44 23.92 -5.55
CA THR A 33 6.70 22.88 -4.55
C THR A 33 6.28 23.39 -3.17
N PHE A 34 5.63 22.54 -2.42
CA PHE A 34 5.18 22.82 -1.06
C PHE A 34 5.82 21.84 -0.10
N SER A 35 6.49 22.35 0.92
CA SER A 35 6.80 21.56 2.11
C SER A 35 5.59 21.58 3.03
N PHE A 36 5.23 20.45 3.61
CA PHE A 36 4.10 20.35 4.53
C PHE A 36 4.46 19.60 5.81
N VAL A 37 3.73 19.92 6.87
CA VAL A 37 3.67 19.16 8.12
C VAL A 37 2.20 18.93 8.42
N TYR A 38 1.79 17.68 8.41
CA TYR A 38 0.43 17.24 8.72
C TYR A 38 0.43 16.29 9.90
N GLY A 39 -0.40 16.59 10.88
CA GLY A 39 -0.52 15.74 12.05
C GLY A 39 -1.94 15.68 12.59
N TYR A 40 -2.23 14.60 13.28
CA TYR A 40 -3.45 14.45 14.04
C TYR A 40 -3.20 13.65 15.31
N SER A 41 -4.05 13.89 16.30
CA SER A 41 -4.07 13.16 17.56
C SER A 41 -5.43 12.51 17.73
N PHE A 42 -5.42 11.31 18.26
CA PHE A 42 -6.63 10.54 18.54
C PHE A 42 -6.52 9.78 19.86
N GLU A 43 -7.65 9.39 20.41
CA GLU A 43 -7.74 8.52 21.56
C GLU A 43 -8.72 7.36 21.27
N TRP A 44 -8.55 6.25 21.96
CA TRP A 44 -9.50 5.17 21.95
C TRP A 44 -10.70 5.54 22.83
N TRP A 45 -11.88 5.34 22.29
CA TRP A 45 -13.15 5.69 22.96
C TRP A 45 -14.13 4.54 22.87
N LYS A 46 -14.76 4.25 23.99
CA LYS A 46 -15.82 3.25 24.06
C LYS A 46 -16.99 3.77 24.87
N THR A 47 -18.16 3.76 24.26
CA THR A 47 -19.44 3.98 24.94
C THR A 47 -20.37 2.81 24.64
N SER A 48 -21.51 2.76 25.34
CA SER A 48 -22.55 1.75 25.06
C SER A 48 -23.13 1.82 23.62
N LYS A 49 -22.94 2.93 22.92
CA LYS A 49 -23.50 3.19 21.59
C LYS A 49 -22.45 3.45 20.51
N ASP A 50 -21.21 3.73 20.90
CA ASP A 50 -20.15 4.11 19.98
C ASP A 50 -18.79 3.67 20.51
N ASP A 51 -17.95 3.13 19.60
CA ASP A 51 -16.60 2.68 19.90
C ASP A 51 -15.65 3.00 18.76
N GLY A 52 -14.35 3.07 19.04
CA GLY A 52 -13.28 3.28 18.05
C GLY A 52 -12.38 4.47 18.37
N ALA A 53 -11.65 4.95 17.37
CA ALA A 53 -10.78 6.10 17.50
C ALA A 53 -11.56 7.41 17.38
N ARG A 54 -11.27 8.33 18.30
CA ARG A 54 -11.82 9.68 18.32
C ARG A 54 -10.69 10.67 18.06
N ILE A 55 -10.83 11.51 17.06
CA ILE A 55 -9.87 12.54 16.75
C ILE A 55 -10.04 13.70 17.71
N ILE A 56 -8.96 14.06 18.40
CA ILE A 56 -8.93 15.13 19.40
C ILE A 56 -8.18 16.37 18.94
N GLY A 57 -7.34 16.24 17.91
CA GLY A 57 -6.62 17.35 17.31
C GLY A 57 -6.19 17.02 15.87
N GLU A 58 -6.06 18.06 15.03
CA GLU A 58 -5.58 17.91 13.67
C GLU A 58 -5.00 19.23 13.18
N TYR A 59 -3.88 19.18 12.48
CA TYR A 59 -3.26 20.37 11.92
C TYR A 59 -2.60 20.09 10.57
N LEU A 60 -2.61 21.10 9.72
CA LEU A 60 -1.85 21.16 8.47
C LEU A 60 -1.12 22.50 8.40
N ARG A 61 0.18 22.46 8.25
CA ARG A 61 1.03 23.61 7.98
C ARG A 61 1.73 23.39 6.66
N MET A 62 1.76 24.41 5.83
CA MET A 62 2.45 24.36 4.55
C MET A 62 3.23 25.65 4.29
N LYS A 63 4.30 25.54 3.51
CA LYS A 63 5.00 26.67 2.89
C LYS A 63 5.34 26.32 1.45
N SER A 64 5.20 27.28 0.55
CA SER A 64 5.75 27.16 -0.81
C SER A 64 7.23 27.54 -0.82
N ASP A 65 7.92 27.27 -1.93
CA ASP A 65 9.31 27.66 -2.14
C ASP A 65 9.52 29.16 -1.98
N ASP A 66 8.49 29.97 -2.26
CA ASP A 66 8.51 31.42 -2.12
C ASP A 66 8.24 31.92 -0.69
N ASP A 67 7.77 31.05 0.20
CA ASP A 67 7.39 31.44 1.56
C ASP A 67 8.55 31.27 2.55
N LEU A 68 8.78 32.26 3.39
CA LEU A 68 9.82 32.21 4.45
C LEU A 68 9.38 31.34 5.66
N LYS A 69 8.09 31.17 5.88
CA LYS A 69 7.53 30.52 7.08
C LYS A 69 6.36 29.63 6.72
N PHE A 70 6.22 28.57 7.50
CA PHE A 70 5.00 27.75 7.49
C PHE A 70 3.79 28.57 7.90
N ARG A 71 2.69 28.38 7.16
CA ARG A 71 1.37 28.93 7.48
C ARG A 71 0.45 27.80 7.90
N SER A 72 -0.44 28.09 8.85
CA SER A 72 -1.45 27.13 9.29
C SER A 72 -2.62 27.14 8.32
N TYR A 73 -2.97 25.98 7.79
CA TYR A 73 -4.09 25.76 6.86
C TYR A 73 -5.23 25.02 7.52
N ILE A 74 -4.93 24.10 8.41
CA ILE A 74 -5.88 23.42 9.28
C ILE A 74 -5.35 23.53 10.70
N ASN A 75 -6.22 23.89 11.63
CA ASN A 75 -5.96 23.80 13.05
C ASN A 75 -7.25 23.42 13.74
N ARG A 76 -7.31 22.20 14.22
CA ARG A 76 -8.45 21.65 14.95
C ARG A 76 -8.07 21.55 16.41
N GLU A 77 -8.76 22.32 17.21
CA GLU A 77 -8.71 22.25 18.66
C GLU A 77 -10.05 21.73 19.13
N ASP A 78 -10.02 20.77 20.04
CA ASP A 78 -11.22 20.08 20.48
C ASP A 78 -11.91 19.22 19.39
N THR A 79 -12.93 18.50 19.75
CA THR A 79 -13.47 17.37 19.00
C THR A 79 -14.26 17.71 17.75
N ASN A 80 -14.83 18.92 17.66
CA ASN A 80 -15.81 19.21 16.62
C ASN A 80 -15.53 20.46 15.78
N VAL A 81 -14.47 21.18 16.07
CA VAL A 81 -14.22 22.48 15.43
C VAL A 81 -12.87 22.49 14.74
N ALA A 82 -12.88 22.74 13.43
CA ALA A 82 -11.67 22.97 12.67
C ALA A 82 -11.63 24.41 12.18
N TYR A 83 -10.46 25.05 12.33
CA TYR A 83 -10.16 26.34 11.74
C TYR A 83 -9.35 26.12 10.48
N TYR A 84 -9.63 26.86 9.42
CA TYR A 84 -8.90 26.74 8.17
C TYR A 84 -8.68 28.09 7.49
N LEU A 85 -7.61 28.16 6.71
CA LEU A 85 -7.27 29.33 5.93
C LEU A 85 -8.13 29.35 4.66
N ALA A 86 -8.89 30.42 4.44
CA ALA A 86 -9.83 30.54 3.32
C ALA A 86 -9.31 31.42 2.17
N SER A 87 -8.23 32.20 2.38
CA SER A 87 -7.66 33.06 1.36
C SER A 87 -6.15 33.20 1.52
N PRO A 88 -5.39 33.54 0.44
CA PRO A 88 -3.92 33.67 0.50
C PRO A 88 -3.42 34.72 1.47
N THR A 89 -4.21 35.78 1.70
CA THR A 89 -3.85 36.91 2.57
C THR A 89 -4.49 36.80 3.96
N GLY A 90 -5.40 35.83 4.14
CA GLY A 90 -6.17 35.67 5.37
C GLY A 90 -5.41 34.93 6.47
N ARG A 91 -5.91 35.10 7.69
CA ARG A 91 -5.63 34.21 8.81
C ARG A 91 -6.60 33.05 8.77
N CYS A 92 -6.37 31.99 9.54
CA CYS A 92 -7.36 30.95 9.77
C CYS A 92 -8.62 31.61 10.36
N SER A 93 -9.58 31.93 9.50
CA SER A 93 -10.72 32.80 9.84
C SER A 93 -12.05 32.10 9.77
N LYS A 94 -12.10 30.89 9.23
CA LYS A 94 -13.33 30.12 9.10
C LYS A 94 -13.31 28.91 10.03
N GLN A 95 -14.46 28.63 10.60
CA GLN A 95 -14.72 27.45 11.42
C GLN A 95 -15.55 26.46 10.62
N LEU A 96 -15.23 25.20 10.80
CA LEU A 96 -15.95 24.08 10.25
C LEU A 96 -16.24 23.08 11.35
N LEU A 97 -17.48 22.65 11.47
CA LEU A 97 -17.83 21.54 12.37
C LEU A 97 -17.47 20.23 11.70
N VAL A 98 -16.67 19.45 12.38
CA VAL A 98 -16.21 18.13 11.91
C VAL A 98 -16.41 17.11 13.00
N ASP A 99 -17.12 16.04 12.68
CA ASP A 99 -17.31 14.93 13.60
C ASP A 99 -15.97 14.33 14.03
N ASN A 100 -15.90 13.84 15.24
CA ASN A 100 -14.68 13.30 15.83
C ASN A 100 -14.18 11.99 15.19
N ASN A 101 -14.94 11.38 14.29
CA ASN A 101 -14.59 10.21 13.50
C ASN A 101 -14.10 10.52 12.08
N ILE A 102 -14.06 11.81 11.71
CA ILE A 102 -13.66 12.27 10.37
C ILE A 102 -12.50 13.24 10.50
N LEU A 103 -11.47 13.07 9.67
CA LEU A 103 -10.39 14.06 9.54
C LEU A 103 -10.91 15.32 8.84
N ALA A 104 -10.53 16.50 9.31
CA ALA A 104 -10.84 17.77 8.68
C ALA A 104 -10.28 17.83 7.26
N LEU A 105 -9.09 17.26 7.03
CA LEU A 105 -8.50 17.10 5.70
C LEU A 105 -9.47 16.43 4.71
N ASN A 106 -10.11 15.33 5.12
CA ASN A 106 -11.05 14.60 4.27
C ASN A 106 -12.32 15.41 3.97
N LYS A 107 -12.79 16.18 4.96
CA LYS A 107 -13.97 17.02 4.77
C LYS A 107 -13.68 18.20 3.87
N LEU A 108 -12.53 18.86 4.04
CA LEU A 108 -12.09 20.00 3.23
C LEU A 108 -11.79 19.62 1.78
N ALA A 109 -11.43 18.38 1.49
CA ALA A 109 -11.20 17.91 0.11
C ALA A 109 -12.44 18.03 -0.81
N ASN A 110 -13.63 18.18 -0.21
CA ASN A 110 -14.90 18.36 -0.94
C ASN A 110 -15.32 19.84 -1.12
N PHE A 111 -14.47 20.79 -0.71
CA PHE A 111 -14.75 22.22 -0.83
C PHE A 111 -14.03 22.79 -2.05
N ASP A 112 -14.77 23.17 -3.09
CA ASP A 112 -14.18 23.67 -4.34
C ASP A 112 -13.73 25.14 -4.27
N ASP A 113 -14.17 25.89 -3.27
CA ASP A 113 -13.90 27.32 -3.10
C ASP A 113 -12.62 27.64 -2.32
N LEU A 114 -11.87 26.63 -1.88
CA LEU A 114 -10.61 26.84 -1.18
C LEU A 114 -9.47 27.10 -2.17
N PHE A 115 -8.74 28.21 -2.01
CA PHE A 115 -7.62 28.56 -2.89
C PHE A 115 -6.48 27.53 -2.91
N TYR A 116 -6.40 26.66 -1.91
CA TYR A 116 -5.40 25.58 -1.77
C TYR A 116 -6.01 24.18 -1.93
N ILE A 117 -7.17 24.08 -2.57
CA ILE A 117 -7.91 22.80 -2.68
C ILE A 117 -7.09 21.71 -3.38
N ASP A 118 -6.29 22.06 -4.36
CA ASP A 118 -5.47 21.09 -5.08
C ASP A 118 -4.40 20.48 -4.15
N SER A 119 -3.82 21.28 -3.26
CA SER A 119 -2.90 20.81 -2.23
C SER A 119 -3.58 19.83 -1.28
N ILE A 120 -4.78 20.17 -0.81
CA ILE A 120 -5.59 19.30 0.06
C ILE A 120 -5.93 17.98 -0.65
N ARG A 121 -6.31 18.05 -1.92
CA ARG A 121 -6.65 16.86 -2.71
C ARG A 121 -5.42 15.98 -2.95
N GLN A 122 -4.26 16.56 -3.19
CA GLN A 122 -3.00 15.82 -3.32
C GLN A 122 -2.62 15.12 -2.02
N LEU A 123 -2.66 15.84 -0.89
CA LEU A 123 -2.42 15.24 0.43
C LEU A 123 -3.43 14.12 0.75
N ASN A 124 -4.69 14.33 0.40
CA ASN A 124 -5.73 13.31 0.62
C ASN A 124 -5.58 12.09 -0.32
N ARG A 125 -4.83 12.23 -1.40
CA ARG A 125 -4.48 11.15 -2.34
C ARG A 125 -3.17 10.44 -1.98
N LEU A 126 -2.47 10.88 -0.92
CA LEU A 126 -1.33 10.12 -0.40
C LEU A 126 -1.76 8.66 -0.21
N ASP A 127 -1.33 7.84 -1.15
CA ASP A 127 -1.65 6.42 -1.14
C ASP A 127 -0.63 5.72 -0.25
N VAL A 128 -1.08 5.31 0.93
CA VAL A 128 -0.30 4.50 1.84
C VAL A 128 -0.76 3.07 1.66
N ARG A 129 0.12 2.23 1.18
CA ARG A 129 -0.16 0.80 1.02
C ARG A 129 0.42 0.04 2.18
N GLU A 130 -0.42 -0.79 2.78
CA GLU A 130 -0.04 -1.70 3.86
C GLU A 130 0.04 -3.12 3.30
N ILE A 131 1.16 -3.76 3.55
CA ILE A 131 1.31 -5.20 3.38
C ILE A 131 1.28 -5.77 4.79
N GLY A 132 0.09 -6.17 5.22
CA GLY A 132 -0.14 -6.75 6.54
C GLY A 132 0.51 -8.12 6.71
N THR A 133 0.30 -8.69 7.87
CA THR A 133 0.78 -10.04 8.19
C THR A 133 0.32 -11.04 7.14
N LEU A 134 1.26 -11.51 6.34
CA LEU A 134 1.05 -12.60 5.38
C LEU A 134 1.00 -13.92 6.15
N GLN A 135 -0.09 -14.14 6.89
CA GLN A 135 -0.27 -15.35 7.70
C GLN A 135 -0.44 -16.60 6.84
N HIS A 136 -0.97 -16.44 5.63
CA HIS A 136 -1.23 -17.53 4.71
C HIS A 136 -0.65 -17.24 3.32
N PRO A 137 0.70 -17.27 3.15
CA PRO A 137 1.33 -17.00 1.87
C PRO A 137 0.89 -17.99 0.77
N ASP A 138 0.32 -19.12 1.14
CA ASP A 138 -0.20 -20.11 0.19
C ASP A 138 -1.41 -19.59 -0.61
N SER A 139 -2.19 -18.67 -0.05
CA SER A 139 -3.34 -18.07 -0.74
C SER A 139 -2.98 -16.96 -1.72
N LEU A 140 -1.77 -16.40 -1.63
CA LEU A 140 -1.33 -15.25 -2.44
C LEU A 140 -1.22 -15.55 -3.93
N PHE A 141 -0.94 -16.80 -4.24
CA PHE A 141 -0.76 -17.28 -5.61
C PHE A 141 -1.86 -18.25 -6.03
N ASN A 142 -3.04 -18.13 -5.42
CA ASN A 142 -4.19 -18.86 -5.93
C ASN A 142 -4.45 -18.40 -7.36
N MET A 143 -4.70 -19.36 -8.24
CA MET A 143 -5.15 -19.09 -9.60
C MET A 143 -6.55 -18.49 -9.53
N ILE A 144 -6.62 -17.16 -9.45
CA ILE A 144 -7.89 -16.45 -9.51
C ILE A 144 -7.95 -15.79 -10.87
N ALA A 145 -9.04 -16.00 -11.56
CA ALA A 145 -9.32 -15.26 -12.77
C ALA A 145 -9.46 -13.78 -12.47
N PRO A 146 -9.01 -12.91 -13.35
CA PRO A 146 -9.41 -11.52 -13.30
C PRO A 146 -10.94 -11.42 -13.37
N ASP A 147 -11.52 -10.41 -12.71
CA ASP A 147 -12.94 -10.09 -12.90
C ASP A 147 -13.21 -9.93 -14.40
N ASP A 148 -14.39 -10.32 -14.88
CA ASP A 148 -14.76 -10.39 -16.30
C ASP A 148 -14.50 -9.11 -17.14
N ASP A 149 -14.22 -7.99 -16.49
CA ASP A 149 -13.96 -6.68 -17.12
C ASP A 149 -12.49 -6.41 -17.49
N VAL A 150 -11.54 -7.32 -17.18
CA VAL A 150 -10.11 -7.08 -17.40
C VAL A 150 -9.65 -7.66 -18.75
N ASN A 151 -10.11 -7.06 -19.85
CA ASN A 151 -9.59 -7.34 -21.19
C ASN A 151 -8.28 -6.60 -21.50
N GLU A 152 -7.87 -5.63 -20.71
CA GLU A 152 -6.66 -4.83 -20.93
C GLU A 152 -5.62 -5.10 -19.83
N LEU A 153 -4.36 -5.28 -20.25
CA LEU A 153 -3.24 -5.41 -19.33
C LEU A 153 -3.06 -4.10 -18.55
N SER A 154 -2.95 -4.20 -17.23
CA SER A 154 -2.75 -3.05 -16.35
C SER A 154 -1.54 -3.24 -15.44
N LEU A 155 -0.85 -2.14 -15.17
CA LEU A 155 0.19 -2.04 -14.15
C LEU A 155 -0.32 -1.40 -12.85
N ASP A 156 -1.64 -1.29 -12.67
CA ASP A 156 -2.21 -0.83 -11.42
C ASP A 156 -1.72 -1.69 -10.26
N TYR A 157 -1.58 -1.05 -9.10
CA TYR A 157 -1.08 -1.74 -7.91
C TYR A 157 -1.91 -2.99 -7.61
N PRO A 158 -1.29 -4.17 -7.59
CA PRO A 158 -2.03 -5.43 -7.52
C PRO A 158 -2.69 -5.63 -6.16
N ARG A 159 -3.88 -6.20 -6.18
CA ARG A 159 -4.44 -6.84 -4.98
C ARG A 159 -3.74 -8.18 -4.73
N GLU A 160 -3.73 -8.64 -3.50
CA GLU A 160 -3.03 -9.86 -3.09
C GLU A 160 -3.33 -11.08 -3.99
N SER A 161 -4.58 -11.21 -4.45
CA SER A 161 -5.02 -12.32 -5.30
C SER A 161 -4.64 -12.20 -6.79
N LYS A 162 -4.04 -11.10 -7.23
CA LYS A 162 -3.79 -10.80 -8.65
C LYS A 162 -2.31 -10.75 -9.04
N VAL A 163 -1.42 -11.34 -8.24
CA VAL A 163 0.03 -11.27 -8.46
C VAL A 163 0.45 -11.90 -9.80
N GLY A 164 -0.10 -13.06 -10.16
CA GLY A 164 0.22 -13.71 -11.42
C GLY A 164 -0.18 -12.86 -12.64
N TYR A 165 -1.36 -12.25 -12.59
CA TYR A 165 -1.83 -11.30 -13.60
C TYR A 165 -0.91 -10.08 -13.69
N TYR A 166 -0.57 -9.48 -12.55
CA TYR A 166 0.33 -8.33 -12.50
C TYR A 166 1.69 -8.64 -13.11
N LEU A 167 2.29 -9.76 -12.77
CA LEU A 167 3.58 -10.18 -13.33
C LEU A 167 3.52 -10.42 -14.85
N ASN A 168 2.41 -10.95 -15.35
CA ASN A 168 2.20 -11.09 -16.79
C ASN A 168 2.08 -9.71 -17.47
N SER A 169 1.37 -8.78 -16.85
CA SER A 169 1.29 -7.40 -17.32
C SER A 169 2.65 -6.69 -17.27
N LEU A 170 3.38 -6.86 -16.17
CA LEU A 170 4.72 -6.30 -15.98
C LEU A 170 5.68 -6.79 -17.07
N LYS A 171 5.69 -8.10 -17.36
CA LYS A 171 6.52 -8.70 -18.41
C LYS A 171 6.23 -8.10 -19.78
N LYS A 172 4.96 -7.79 -20.09
CA LYS A 172 4.53 -7.28 -21.40
C LYS A 172 4.64 -5.76 -21.51
N LEU A 173 4.30 -5.00 -20.48
CA LEU A 173 4.21 -3.54 -20.51
C LEU A 173 5.48 -2.84 -20.02
N ALA A 174 6.23 -3.46 -19.13
CA ALA A 174 7.46 -2.90 -18.56
C ALA A 174 8.57 -3.99 -18.45
N PRO A 175 9.05 -4.55 -19.57
CA PRO A 175 9.98 -5.66 -19.58
C PRO A 175 11.27 -5.39 -18.79
N ASN A 176 11.81 -4.18 -18.83
CA ASN A 176 13.01 -3.82 -18.08
C ASN A 176 12.79 -3.92 -16.55
N LYS A 177 11.60 -3.56 -16.06
CA LYS A 177 11.25 -3.69 -14.65
C LYS A 177 10.99 -5.15 -14.27
N TYR A 178 10.44 -5.93 -15.19
CA TYR A 178 10.29 -7.37 -15.01
C TYR A 178 11.64 -8.08 -14.88
N GLU A 179 12.59 -7.79 -15.77
CA GLU A 179 13.94 -8.38 -15.69
C GLU A 179 14.68 -7.94 -14.42
N LEU A 180 14.56 -6.67 -14.01
CA LEU A 180 15.10 -6.21 -12.72
C LEU A 180 14.52 -7.02 -11.54
N LEU A 181 13.20 -7.19 -11.50
CA LEU A 181 12.55 -8.01 -10.45
C LEU A 181 13.06 -9.45 -10.50
N LYS A 182 13.22 -10.00 -11.71
CA LYS A 182 13.70 -11.36 -11.93
C LYS A 182 15.11 -11.57 -11.40
N ASP A 183 16.02 -10.67 -11.72
CA ASP A 183 17.40 -10.69 -11.24
C ASP A 183 17.47 -10.61 -9.71
N VAL A 184 16.68 -9.71 -9.12
CA VAL A 184 16.63 -9.55 -7.66
C VAL A 184 16.07 -10.80 -6.98
N VAL A 185 14.97 -11.35 -7.48
CA VAL A 185 14.34 -12.56 -6.91
C VAL A 185 15.26 -13.77 -7.00
N THR A 186 15.85 -14.02 -8.18
CA THR A 186 16.73 -15.19 -8.40
C THR A 186 18.07 -15.03 -7.68
N GLY A 187 18.55 -13.82 -7.50
CA GLY A 187 19.74 -13.51 -6.70
C GLY A 187 19.50 -13.73 -5.20
N LEU A 188 18.31 -13.40 -4.70
CA LEU A 188 17.96 -13.58 -3.28
C LEU A 188 17.53 -15.00 -2.97
N LEU A 189 16.68 -15.60 -3.78
CA LEU A 189 16.20 -16.97 -3.63
C LEU A 189 17.06 -17.93 -4.45
N VAL A 190 18.25 -18.23 -3.95
CA VAL A 190 19.28 -19.02 -4.66
C VAL A 190 18.84 -20.42 -5.12
N THR A 191 17.75 -20.94 -4.59
CA THR A 191 17.13 -22.18 -5.07
C THR A 191 16.33 -22.00 -6.35
N ILE A 192 15.93 -20.79 -6.68
CA ILE A 192 15.18 -20.44 -7.89
C ILE A 192 16.16 -20.05 -8.98
N GLU A 193 16.13 -20.79 -10.09
CA GLU A 193 16.92 -20.50 -11.28
C GLU A 193 16.21 -19.51 -12.20
N ASP A 194 14.89 -19.69 -12.33
CA ASP A 194 14.06 -18.91 -13.24
C ASP A 194 12.61 -18.88 -12.78
N PHE A 195 11.86 -17.86 -13.22
CA PHE A 195 10.40 -17.86 -13.10
C PHE A 195 9.76 -17.13 -14.28
N GLU A 196 8.54 -17.51 -14.59
CA GLU A 196 7.75 -16.86 -15.61
C GLU A 196 6.25 -16.84 -15.27
N PRO A 197 5.57 -15.72 -15.53
CA PRO A 197 4.11 -15.68 -15.50
C PRO A 197 3.57 -16.36 -16.74
N VAL A 198 2.56 -17.20 -16.57
CA VAL A 198 1.90 -17.97 -17.63
C VAL A 198 0.41 -17.67 -17.62
N GLN A 199 -0.11 -17.36 -18.78
CA GLN A 199 -1.53 -17.23 -19.04
C GLN A 199 -2.07 -18.58 -19.51
N ILE A 200 -3.07 -19.12 -18.84
CA ILE A 200 -3.72 -20.39 -19.14
C ILE A 200 -5.14 -20.06 -19.62
N ASP A 201 -5.43 -20.41 -20.85
CA ASP A 201 -6.74 -20.23 -21.46
C ASP A 201 -7.49 -21.57 -21.39
N LEU A 202 -8.54 -21.62 -20.59
CA LEU A 202 -9.33 -22.83 -20.39
C LEU A 202 -10.32 -23.12 -21.53
N ARG A 203 -10.66 -22.13 -22.35
CA ARG A 203 -11.60 -22.33 -23.47
C ARG A 203 -11.02 -23.18 -24.59
N LYS A 204 -9.70 -23.26 -24.69
CA LYS A 204 -9.05 -24.02 -25.76
C LYS A 204 -9.19 -25.53 -25.61
N ASP A 205 -9.43 -26.01 -24.39
CA ASP A 205 -9.38 -27.41 -24.04
C ASP A 205 -10.73 -27.99 -23.57
N VAL A 206 -11.77 -27.16 -23.46
CA VAL A 206 -13.09 -27.59 -22.98
C VAL A 206 -14.16 -27.26 -24.01
N GLU A 207 -14.88 -28.26 -24.48
CA GLU A 207 -16.01 -28.07 -25.39
C GLU A 207 -17.12 -27.24 -24.70
N GLU A 208 -17.69 -26.26 -25.40
CA GLU A 208 -18.72 -25.35 -24.85
C GLU A 208 -19.95 -26.09 -24.27
N GLU A 209 -20.19 -27.31 -24.70
CA GLU A 209 -21.30 -28.14 -24.20
C GLU A 209 -21.07 -28.66 -22.77
N GLU A 210 -19.83 -28.90 -22.36
CA GLU A 210 -19.51 -29.44 -21.03
C GLU A 210 -19.62 -28.39 -19.91
N THR A 211 -19.59 -27.09 -20.24
CA THR A 211 -19.67 -26.01 -19.27
C THR A 211 -21.07 -25.49 -19.01
N LYS A 212 -22.07 -25.85 -19.81
CA LYS A 212 -23.43 -25.32 -19.71
C LYS A 212 -24.18 -25.74 -18.45
N ASP A 213 -23.81 -26.85 -17.86
CA ASP A 213 -24.50 -27.43 -16.69
C ASP A 213 -23.78 -27.15 -15.36
N LEU A 214 -22.71 -26.38 -15.37
CA LEU A 214 -22.00 -26.02 -14.13
C LEU A 214 -22.76 -24.92 -13.37
N PRO A 215 -22.94 -25.03 -12.03
CA PRO A 215 -23.63 -24.05 -11.20
C PRO A 215 -22.82 -22.75 -11.02
N PHE A 216 -21.68 -22.65 -11.66
CA PHE A 216 -20.80 -21.48 -11.62
C PHE A 216 -20.13 -21.28 -12.99
N ARG A 217 -19.85 -20.03 -13.35
CA ARG A 217 -19.06 -19.71 -14.55
C ARG A 217 -17.59 -20.01 -14.27
N LEU A 218 -17.00 -20.87 -15.08
CA LEU A 218 -15.54 -21.00 -15.12
C LEU A 218 -14.94 -19.74 -15.77
N PRO A 219 -13.94 -19.13 -15.14
CA PRO A 219 -13.23 -18.03 -15.77
C PRO A 219 -12.50 -18.52 -17.02
N GLU A 220 -12.45 -17.66 -18.04
CA GLU A 220 -11.87 -18.00 -19.35
C GLU A 220 -10.36 -18.13 -19.30
N THR A 221 -9.74 -17.34 -18.44
CA THR A 221 -8.29 -17.20 -18.36
C THR A 221 -7.82 -17.22 -16.92
N PHE A 222 -6.78 -17.98 -16.65
CA PHE A 222 -6.05 -17.97 -15.38
C PHE A 222 -4.64 -17.52 -15.58
N TYR A 223 -4.06 -16.96 -14.52
CA TYR A 223 -2.65 -16.58 -14.48
C TYR A 223 -1.94 -17.36 -13.37
N ASP A 224 -0.89 -18.09 -13.75
CA ASP A 224 0.00 -18.78 -12.81
C ASP A 224 1.41 -18.18 -12.92
N VAL A 225 2.21 -18.39 -11.90
CA VAL A 225 3.65 -18.12 -11.94
C VAL A 225 4.35 -19.48 -11.88
N ARG A 226 5.05 -19.82 -12.93
CA ARG A 226 5.87 -21.01 -12.97
C ARG A 226 7.29 -20.72 -12.54
N VAL A 227 7.84 -21.59 -11.72
CA VAL A 227 9.16 -21.44 -11.10
C VAL A 227 9.99 -22.66 -11.48
N LYS A 228 11.22 -22.42 -11.91
CA LYS A 228 12.25 -23.45 -12.13
C LYS A 228 13.24 -23.41 -10.96
N GLU A 229 13.28 -24.47 -10.18
CA GLU A 229 14.27 -24.64 -9.13
C GLU A 229 15.54 -25.26 -9.69
N ARG A 230 16.71 -24.86 -9.16
CA ARG A 230 18.05 -25.33 -9.64
C ARG A 230 18.23 -26.84 -9.63
N TYR A 231 17.51 -27.52 -8.74
CA TYR A 231 17.59 -28.98 -8.60
C TYR A 231 16.46 -29.71 -9.32
N ASN A 232 15.58 -28.95 -10.02
CA ASN A 232 14.47 -29.51 -10.75
C ASN A 232 14.52 -29.02 -12.21
N ASN A 233 14.61 -29.95 -13.15
CA ASN A 233 14.65 -29.62 -14.57
C ASN A 233 13.29 -29.18 -15.16
N GLN A 234 12.24 -29.15 -14.35
CA GLN A 234 10.88 -28.81 -14.76
C GLN A 234 10.39 -27.56 -14.05
N TYR A 235 9.61 -26.77 -14.77
CA TYR A 235 8.84 -25.69 -14.17
C TYR A 235 7.68 -26.26 -13.36
N THR A 236 7.52 -25.74 -12.15
CA THR A 236 6.39 -26.05 -11.26
C THR A 236 5.64 -24.77 -10.92
N SER A 237 4.37 -24.87 -10.51
CA SER A 237 3.64 -23.71 -10.02
C SER A 237 4.31 -23.14 -8.76
N ILE A 238 4.34 -21.82 -8.63
CA ILE A 238 4.83 -21.11 -7.43
C ILE A 238 4.08 -21.54 -6.15
N SER A 239 2.86 -22.07 -6.28
CA SER A 239 2.11 -22.61 -5.14
C SER A 239 2.85 -23.77 -4.43
N ARG A 240 3.81 -24.40 -5.08
CA ARG A 240 4.58 -25.56 -4.56
C ARG A 240 5.88 -25.20 -3.87
N ILE A 241 6.39 -23.95 -4.00
CA ILE A 241 7.60 -23.53 -3.28
C ILE A 241 7.31 -23.23 -1.80
N SER A 242 8.36 -23.04 -0.99
CA SER A 242 8.21 -22.79 0.45
C SER A 242 7.44 -21.49 0.73
N SER A 243 6.70 -21.47 1.85
CA SER A 243 5.92 -20.30 2.28
C SER A 243 6.78 -19.03 2.43
N GLY A 244 8.01 -19.17 2.96
CA GLY A 244 8.96 -18.06 3.08
C GLY A 244 9.40 -17.53 1.72
N SER A 245 9.66 -18.41 0.74
CA SER A 245 9.98 -18.00 -0.64
C SER A 245 8.81 -17.29 -1.32
N LYS A 246 7.58 -17.79 -1.14
CA LYS A 246 6.36 -17.12 -1.63
C LYS A 246 6.21 -15.72 -1.06
N LYS A 247 6.41 -15.57 0.26
CA LYS A 247 6.32 -14.27 0.94
C LYS A 247 7.34 -13.29 0.38
N ILE A 248 8.60 -13.69 0.25
CA ILE A 248 9.67 -12.86 -0.32
C ILE A 248 9.31 -12.43 -1.74
N PHE A 249 8.91 -13.38 -2.57
CA PHE A 249 8.52 -13.14 -3.95
C PHE A 249 7.38 -12.12 -4.04
N PHE A 250 6.36 -12.28 -3.21
CA PHE A 250 5.20 -11.39 -3.13
C PHE A 250 5.62 -9.98 -2.70
N ILE A 251 6.38 -9.85 -1.61
CA ILE A 251 6.85 -8.54 -1.12
C ILE A 251 7.62 -7.80 -2.21
N LEU A 252 8.57 -8.45 -2.87
CA LEU A 252 9.36 -7.81 -3.93
C LEU A 252 8.50 -7.39 -5.12
N THR A 253 7.48 -8.19 -5.46
CA THR A 253 6.51 -7.81 -6.51
C THR A 253 5.71 -6.58 -6.11
N LEU A 254 5.27 -6.47 -4.84
CA LEU A 254 4.53 -5.28 -4.37
C LEU A 254 5.42 -4.05 -4.24
N VAL A 255 6.68 -4.21 -3.88
CA VAL A 255 7.65 -3.10 -3.82
C VAL A 255 7.87 -2.49 -5.20
N ILE A 256 8.13 -3.32 -6.22
CA ILE A 256 8.30 -2.80 -7.59
C ILE A 256 6.99 -2.22 -8.15
N ALA A 257 5.84 -2.80 -7.77
CA ALA A 257 4.54 -2.23 -8.13
C ALA A 257 4.31 -0.86 -7.47
N ALA A 258 4.73 -0.68 -6.23
CA ALA A 258 4.65 0.60 -5.54
C ALA A 258 5.51 1.67 -6.24
N GLU A 259 6.72 1.33 -6.65
CA GLU A 259 7.60 2.22 -7.41
C GLU A 259 6.97 2.64 -8.74
N ILE A 260 6.48 1.68 -9.53
CA ILE A 260 5.83 1.96 -10.82
C ILE A 260 4.61 2.87 -10.67
N ASN A 261 3.80 2.64 -9.63
CA ASN A 261 2.60 3.42 -9.34
C ASN A 261 2.89 4.71 -8.56
N LYS A 262 4.16 5.03 -8.32
CA LYS A 262 4.59 6.22 -7.57
C LYS A 262 3.90 6.33 -6.20
N ILE A 263 3.77 5.20 -5.52
CA ILE A 263 3.22 5.15 -4.17
C ILE A 263 4.25 5.77 -3.22
N PRO A 264 3.90 6.83 -2.49
CA PRO A 264 4.88 7.56 -1.70
C PRO A 264 5.34 6.79 -0.45
N LEU A 265 4.46 5.95 0.12
CA LEU A 265 4.76 5.21 1.34
C LEU A 265 4.18 3.79 1.31
N LEU A 266 5.04 2.82 1.54
CA LEU A 266 4.71 1.40 1.69
C LEU A 266 4.97 0.96 3.13
N LEU A 267 3.98 0.35 3.77
CA LEU A 267 4.09 -0.22 5.11
C LEU A 267 4.24 -1.73 5.00
N LEU A 268 5.30 -2.27 5.58
CA LEU A 268 5.55 -3.71 5.66
C LEU A 268 5.47 -4.16 7.12
N GLU A 269 4.47 -4.97 7.43
CA GLU A 269 4.27 -5.46 8.78
C GLU A 269 4.93 -6.83 8.95
N GLU A 270 5.69 -6.97 10.05
CA GLU A 270 6.33 -8.23 10.46
C GLU A 270 7.09 -8.94 9.32
N LEU A 271 8.03 -8.21 8.71
CA LEU A 271 8.79 -8.68 7.55
C LEU A 271 9.47 -10.04 7.79
N GLU A 272 9.91 -10.29 9.03
CA GLU A 272 10.61 -11.50 9.45
C GLU A 272 9.76 -12.76 9.51
N ASN A 273 8.43 -12.63 9.57
CA ASN A 273 7.56 -13.81 9.68
C ASN A 273 7.74 -14.74 8.49
N SER A 274 8.02 -16.01 8.76
CA SER A 274 8.28 -17.06 7.76
C SER A 274 9.55 -16.84 6.90
N VAL A 275 10.36 -15.83 7.18
CA VAL A 275 11.62 -15.57 6.46
C VAL A 275 12.79 -16.00 7.32
N HIS A 276 13.69 -16.80 6.73
CA HIS A 276 14.88 -17.26 7.46
C HIS A 276 15.79 -16.05 7.80
N PRO A 277 16.31 -15.91 9.04
CA PRO A 277 17.09 -14.74 9.46
C PRO A 277 18.25 -14.36 8.52
N ARG A 278 18.94 -15.33 7.95
CA ARG A 278 20.02 -15.07 6.98
C ARG A 278 19.56 -14.37 5.69
N LEU A 279 18.28 -14.50 5.34
CA LEU A 279 17.73 -13.86 4.15
C LEU A 279 17.22 -12.45 4.44
N LEU A 280 17.00 -12.07 5.72
CA LEU A 280 16.44 -10.77 6.06
C LEU A 280 17.31 -9.60 5.58
N GLN A 281 18.64 -9.68 5.80
CA GLN A 281 19.55 -8.63 5.35
C GLN A 281 19.51 -8.46 3.83
N ASN A 282 19.57 -9.56 3.09
CA ASN A 282 19.52 -9.54 1.64
C ASN A 282 18.15 -9.06 1.14
N LEU A 283 17.07 -9.40 1.85
CA LEU A 283 15.73 -8.92 1.54
C LEU A 283 15.61 -7.41 1.74
N LEU A 284 16.16 -6.85 2.82
CA LEU A 284 16.21 -5.39 3.00
C LEU A 284 16.95 -4.70 1.87
N THR A 285 18.10 -5.23 1.47
CA THR A 285 18.86 -4.71 0.33
C THR A 285 18.05 -4.78 -0.97
N ALA A 286 17.35 -5.88 -1.21
CA ALA A 286 16.49 -6.07 -2.38
C ALA A 286 15.30 -5.09 -2.38
N ILE A 287 14.68 -4.85 -1.22
CA ILE A 287 13.61 -3.85 -1.07
C ILE A 287 14.13 -2.46 -1.44
N VAL A 288 15.27 -2.04 -0.90
CA VAL A 288 15.88 -0.73 -1.23
C VAL A 288 16.18 -0.60 -2.71
N GLN A 289 16.69 -1.66 -3.34
CA GLN A 289 17.00 -1.68 -4.78
C GLN A 289 15.76 -1.50 -5.66
N LEU A 290 14.61 -2.07 -5.27
CA LEU A 290 13.37 -2.05 -6.04
C LEU A 290 12.47 -0.85 -5.72
N ALA A 291 12.58 -0.28 -4.53
CA ALA A 291 11.65 0.74 -4.03
C ALA A 291 11.76 2.09 -4.77
N GLY A 292 12.92 2.40 -5.37
CA GLY A 292 13.12 3.70 -6.02
C GLY A 292 12.85 4.87 -5.06
N ASP A 293 11.89 5.73 -5.43
CA ASP A 293 11.49 6.88 -4.60
C ASP A 293 10.45 6.52 -3.53
N THR A 294 9.87 5.33 -3.57
CA THR A 294 8.90 4.85 -2.57
C THR A 294 9.58 4.72 -1.20
N LYS A 295 9.05 5.41 -0.19
CA LYS A 295 9.50 5.23 1.19
C LYS A 295 8.93 3.92 1.75
N VAL A 296 9.74 3.18 2.48
CA VAL A 296 9.33 1.91 3.09
C VAL A 296 9.46 2.00 4.60
N LEU A 297 8.35 1.80 5.30
CA LEU A 297 8.31 1.69 6.75
C LEU A 297 8.06 0.22 7.14
N ILE A 298 8.92 -0.32 7.97
CA ILE A 298 8.88 -1.72 8.37
C ILE A 298 8.60 -1.79 9.88
N THR A 299 7.63 -2.61 10.27
CA THR A 299 7.46 -3.01 11.66
C THR A 299 8.03 -4.40 11.88
N SER A 300 8.63 -4.64 13.05
CA SER A 300 9.25 -5.91 13.37
C SER A 300 9.32 -6.14 14.87
N HIS A 301 9.19 -7.40 15.27
CA HIS A 301 9.49 -7.88 16.60
C HIS A 301 10.85 -8.57 16.69
N SER A 302 11.59 -8.66 15.58
CA SER A 302 12.88 -9.35 15.51
C SER A 302 14.05 -8.44 15.84
N PRO A 303 14.85 -8.75 16.88
CA PRO A 303 16.07 -8.01 17.17
C PRO A 303 17.11 -8.13 16.05
N TYR A 304 17.04 -9.16 15.23
CA TYR A 304 17.94 -9.33 14.08
C TYR A 304 17.71 -8.27 13.00
N LEU A 305 16.45 -7.85 12.79
CA LEU A 305 16.14 -6.85 11.77
C LEU A 305 16.74 -5.49 12.14
N ILE A 306 16.63 -5.10 13.41
CA ILE A 306 17.23 -3.85 13.92
C ILE A 306 18.74 -3.84 13.71
N LYS A 307 19.42 -4.96 13.99
CA LYS A 307 20.88 -5.08 13.81
C LYS A 307 21.32 -4.87 12.34
N TYR A 308 20.48 -5.13 11.36
CA TYR A 308 20.83 -4.97 9.94
C TYR A 308 20.56 -3.56 9.41
N LEU A 309 19.96 -2.67 10.21
CA LEU A 309 19.69 -1.28 9.87
C LEU A 309 20.73 -0.31 10.46
N GLU A 310 21.59 -0.80 11.39
CA GLU A 310 22.77 -0.09 11.88
C GLU A 310 23.96 -0.24 10.91
#